data_1c3c0b51078311f574119615ef4e98f4
#
_entry.id   1c3c0b51078311f574119615ef4e98f4
#
_cell.length_a   1.000
_cell.length_b   1.000
_cell.length_c   1.000
_cell.angle_alpha   90.00
_cell.angle_beta   90.00
_cell.angle_gamma   90.00
#
_symmetry.space_group_name_H-M   'P 1'
#
loop_
_entity.id
_entity.type
_entity.pdbx_description
1 polymer ?
#
loop_
_entity_poly.entity_id
_entity_poly.type
_entity_poly.pdbx_seq_one_letter_code
_entity_poly.pdbx_strand_id
1 'polypeptide(L)'
;MKKLILLITMVSFTLQAQNLTVSSGTSFTVDKTGSVTITGNFSNSGTFTLNSDADEFSSIIVSGSSTGNIDYNRYVNAVGTDEWDLIGSPLDAVSISTFVTANTAGTATLATNGSAYAVGEYDNATDTWTNYTTSTVGAAGNFDIGKGYQMASVDGGTGILKFTGTVASTTQTQAIINNDAANSNAGRRWNLIANPFPSYVQGNSNADGSNNFLTVNADKLDDSFEAVYGYDADGTGYTIYNNSSGALRLAPGQAFMVASDDTSSDNLSFTTAMRTAVGGDDLIVGDVLEDSFELILKLYEGDTEIDYTRFYFKDGLTLGLNPGYDAGHFNEEASLMSRLLEEDEGVGFAINAMGLENVNNVVVPIVINREAGTDFRIGIDTFGIYAGTNVYLEDNVQGTMTLLNEGDFELNPESILSEAGRFFIHLTEDTFSNEDEVETNLLNVFKADYNNFITIEGLAMQSGNTNVKLYGLLGREILSTSLNNLTNTQTISTETIATGVYVIKLQSGNRVLTKKLIIK
;
A
#
# COMPACT_ATOMS: atom_id res chain seq x y z
N MET A 1 27.47 44.81 21.98
CA MET A 1 27.76 43.37 21.89
C MET A 1 27.50 42.95 20.43
N LYS A 2 28.55 42.56 19.68
CA LYS A 2 28.45 42.17 18.29
C LYS A 2 27.84 40.77 18.23
N LYS A 3 26.66 40.64 17.61
CA LYS A 3 26.08 39.33 17.28
C LYS A 3 26.95 38.70 16.17
N LEU A 4 27.62 37.61 16.48
CA LEU A 4 28.32 36.81 15.48
C LEU A 4 27.26 35.96 14.76
N ILE A 5 26.83 36.38 13.58
CA ILE A 5 26.02 35.57 12.67
C ILE A 5 27.03 34.72 11.89
N LEU A 6 27.11 33.45 12.20
CA LEU A 6 27.87 32.48 11.42
C LEU A 6 26.97 32.02 10.26
N LEU A 7 27.16 32.60 9.08
CA LEU A 7 26.52 32.16 7.84
C LEU A 7 27.33 30.97 7.33
N ILE A 8 26.84 29.75 7.47
CA ILE A 8 27.45 28.54 6.91
C ILE A 8 26.68 28.21 5.62
N THR A 9 27.35 28.31 4.50
CA THR A 9 26.85 27.97 3.17
C THR A 9 26.87 26.45 2.97
N MET A 10 25.76 25.93 2.45
CA MET A 10 25.46 24.62 1.87
C MET A 10 26.61 23.60 1.82
N VAL A 11 26.62 22.73 2.82
CA VAL A 11 27.17 21.38 2.79
C VAL A 11 26.26 20.56 3.70
N SER A 12 25.85 19.36 3.31
CA SER A 12 25.13 18.42 4.19
C SER A 12 25.93 18.25 5.47
N PHE A 13 25.47 18.84 6.56
CA PHE A 13 26.22 18.83 7.83
C PHE A 13 25.66 17.75 8.74
N THR A 14 26.44 16.68 8.95
CA THR A 14 26.20 15.75 10.05
C THR A 14 27.00 16.21 11.25
N LEU A 15 26.35 16.64 12.32
CA LEU A 15 26.97 16.92 13.62
C LEU A 15 26.84 15.68 14.51
N GLN A 16 27.97 15.19 15.01
CA GLN A 16 27.98 14.15 16.06
C GLN A 16 28.49 14.73 17.37
N ALA A 17 27.75 14.52 18.45
CA ALA A 17 28.12 14.99 19.78
C ALA A 17 27.87 13.91 20.85
N GLN A 18 28.70 13.86 21.88
CA GLN A 18 28.41 13.02 23.08
C GLN A 18 27.23 13.60 23.85
N ASN A 19 27.29 14.90 24.17
CA ASN A 19 26.17 15.64 24.76
C ASN A 19 26.04 16.99 24.07
N LEU A 20 24.82 17.49 23.99
CA LEU A 20 24.54 18.83 23.45
C LEU A 20 23.71 19.62 24.47
N THR A 21 24.19 20.80 24.81
CA THR A 21 23.47 21.76 25.67
C THR A 21 23.31 23.09 24.91
N VAL A 22 22.06 23.53 24.73
CA VAL A 22 21.72 24.85 24.21
C VAL A 22 21.30 25.72 25.37
N SER A 23 22.15 26.69 25.72
CA SER A 23 21.94 27.56 26.88
C SER A 23 20.89 28.63 26.63
N SER A 24 20.26 29.15 27.67
CA SER A 24 19.34 30.28 27.57
C SER A 24 19.97 31.48 26.84
N GLY A 25 19.20 32.09 25.95
CA GLY A 25 19.65 33.21 25.13
C GLY A 25 20.51 32.83 23.90
N THR A 26 20.77 31.55 23.67
CA THR A 26 21.43 31.04 22.44
C THR A 26 20.42 30.38 21.51
N SER A 27 20.75 30.36 20.23
CA SER A 27 19.94 29.72 19.19
C SER A 27 20.78 28.72 18.41
N PHE A 28 20.20 27.57 18.12
CA PHE A 28 20.77 26.53 17.26
C PHE A 28 19.73 26.17 16.20
N THR A 29 20.09 26.27 14.94
CA THR A 29 19.19 25.93 13.83
C THR A 29 19.83 24.86 12.96
N VAL A 30 19.07 23.85 12.63
CA VAL A 30 19.41 22.80 11.65
C VAL A 30 18.60 23.09 10.39
N ASP A 31 19.31 23.30 9.31
CA ASP A 31 18.65 23.53 8.01
C ASP A 31 18.10 22.21 7.44
N LYS A 32 17.20 22.27 6.49
CA LYS A 32 16.42 21.15 5.93
C LYS A 32 17.24 19.92 5.53
N THR A 33 18.48 20.08 5.05
CA THR A 33 19.42 18.98 4.71
C THR A 33 20.30 18.55 5.87
N GLY A 34 20.19 19.22 7.03
CA GLY A 34 21.07 19.00 8.16
C GLY A 34 20.60 17.90 9.10
N SER A 35 21.57 17.25 9.76
CA SER A 35 21.26 16.26 10.81
C SER A 35 22.16 16.42 12.03
N VAL A 36 21.62 16.11 13.20
CA VAL A 36 22.33 16.13 14.48
C VAL A 36 22.15 14.78 15.17
N THR A 37 23.25 14.10 15.45
CA THR A 37 23.26 12.84 16.23
C THR A 37 23.95 13.07 17.57
N ILE A 38 23.25 12.80 18.66
CA ILE A 38 23.72 12.95 20.05
C ILE A 38 23.71 11.57 20.69
N THR A 39 24.89 11.02 20.94
CA THR A 39 25.06 9.69 21.56
C THR A 39 24.82 9.70 23.08
N GLY A 40 24.84 10.85 23.70
CA GLY A 40 24.53 11.08 25.10
C GLY A 40 23.25 11.91 25.30
N ASN A 41 23.30 12.88 26.20
CA ASN A 41 22.13 13.67 26.61
C ASN A 41 22.00 14.97 25.82
N PHE A 42 20.74 15.36 25.57
CA PHE A 42 20.36 16.63 25.01
C PHE A 42 19.65 17.50 26.08
N SER A 43 20.06 18.76 26.19
CA SER A 43 19.39 19.73 27.06
C SER A 43 19.22 21.05 26.35
N ASN A 44 17.98 21.51 26.22
CA ASN A 44 17.67 22.80 25.60
C ASN A 44 17.02 23.76 26.60
N SER A 45 17.67 24.87 26.84
CA SER A 45 17.12 26.03 27.58
C SER A 45 17.10 27.30 26.71
N GLY A 46 17.58 27.20 25.47
CA GLY A 46 17.61 28.25 24.48
C GLY A 46 16.52 28.04 23.40
N THR A 47 16.88 28.37 22.17
CA THR A 47 16.06 28.08 20.99
C THR A 47 16.75 27.02 20.14
N PHE A 48 16.08 25.91 19.88
CA PHE A 48 16.55 24.86 18.95
C PHE A 48 15.49 24.66 17.88
N THR A 49 15.87 24.82 16.61
CA THR A 49 14.94 24.75 15.50
C THR A 49 15.42 23.75 14.45
N LEU A 50 14.52 22.88 14.02
CA LEU A 50 14.64 22.00 12.86
C LEU A 50 13.79 22.54 11.74
N ASN A 51 14.32 22.56 10.51
CA ASN A 51 13.60 23.05 9.32
C ASN A 51 13.35 21.94 8.31
N SER A 52 12.30 22.09 7.54
CA SER A 52 12.03 21.30 6.33
C SER A 52 11.50 22.18 5.21
N ASP A 53 11.43 21.63 4.00
CA ASP A 53 10.60 22.13 2.91
C ASP A 53 9.85 20.94 2.27
N ALA A 54 9.36 21.10 1.03
CA ALA A 54 8.59 20.06 0.35
C ALA A 54 9.37 18.75 0.18
N ASP A 55 10.68 18.83 -0.04
CA ASP A 55 11.49 17.70 -0.51
C ASP A 55 12.49 17.20 0.56
N GLU A 56 12.78 17.99 1.61
CA GLU A 56 13.89 17.73 2.52
C GLU A 56 13.52 18.04 3.98
N PHE A 57 13.93 17.15 4.90
CA PHE A 57 13.59 17.20 6.32
C PHE A 57 14.82 17.07 7.19
N SER A 58 15.13 18.13 7.99
CA SER A 58 16.22 18.03 8.97
C SER A 58 15.90 17.02 10.07
N SER A 59 16.94 16.47 10.70
CA SER A 59 16.77 15.43 11.70
C SER A 59 17.61 15.63 12.95
N ILE A 60 17.10 15.14 14.10
CA ILE A 60 17.86 14.98 15.34
C ILE A 60 17.64 13.58 15.92
N ILE A 61 18.73 12.90 16.29
CA ILE A 61 18.70 11.64 17.00
C ILE A 61 19.39 11.83 18.34
N VAL A 62 18.67 11.52 19.43
CA VAL A 62 19.20 11.54 20.81
C VAL A 62 19.16 10.12 21.36
N SER A 63 20.32 9.57 21.75
CA SER A 63 20.40 8.21 22.33
C SER A 63 20.26 8.21 23.85
N GLY A 64 20.61 9.31 24.52
CA GLY A 64 20.42 9.49 25.94
C GLY A 64 19.11 10.18 26.31
N SER A 65 19.08 10.89 27.42
CA SER A 65 17.91 11.67 27.82
C SER A 65 17.78 12.97 27.03
N SER A 66 16.55 13.39 26.80
CA SER A 66 16.22 14.67 26.15
C SER A 66 15.42 15.54 27.12
N THR A 67 15.78 16.82 27.25
CA THR A 67 15.06 17.80 28.07
C THR A 67 14.96 19.15 27.40
N GLY A 68 13.83 19.83 27.63
CA GLY A 68 13.52 21.13 27.01
C GLY A 68 12.88 20.98 25.62
N ASN A 69 12.05 21.97 25.29
CA ASN A 69 11.33 21.97 24.01
C ASN A 69 12.23 22.41 22.87
N ILE A 70 11.94 21.90 21.69
CA ILE A 70 12.48 22.38 20.42
C ILE A 70 11.32 22.76 19.49
N ASP A 71 11.62 23.50 18.44
CA ASP A 71 10.69 23.80 17.35
C ASP A 71 11.03 22.89 16.15
N TYR A 72 10.02 22.24 15.57
CA TYR A 72 10.12 21.57 14.27
C TYR A 72 9.21 22.30 13.28
N ASN A 73 9.82 22.91 12.29
CA ASN A 73 9.14 23.56 11.17
C ASN A 73 8.92 22.52 10.07
N ARG A 74 7.74 21.86 10.09
CA ARG A 74 7.37 20.77 9.15
C ARG A 74 6.60 21.36 7.97
N TYR A 75 7.06 21.04 6.75
CA TYR A 75 6.29 21.35 5.55
C TYR A 75 5.03 20.49 5.48
N VAL A 76 3.93 21.09 5.03
CA VAL A 76 2.61 20.47 4.85
C VAL A 76 1.97 21.12 3.63
N ASN A 77 1.41 20.33 2.74
CA ASN A 77 0.79 20.80 1.51
C ASN A 77 -0.33 21.82 1.75
N ALA A 78 -0.60 22.66 0.74
CA ALA A 78 -1.59 23.72 0.85
C ALA A 78 -2.98 23.23 0.48
N VAL A 79 -4.01 23.68 1.22
CA VAL A 79 -5.40 23.49 0.85
C VAL A 79 -5.70 24.21 -0.47
N GLY A 80 -6.45 23.59 -1.39
CA GLY A 80 -6.90 24.24 -2.63
C GLY A 80 -6.66 23.44 -3.90
N THR A 81 -5.90 22.36 -3.82
CA THR A 81 -5.59 21.43 -4.92
C THR A 81 -5.90 19.99 -4.55
N ASP A 82 -6.92 19.75 -3.75
CA ASP A 82 -7.34 18.46 -3.16
C ASP A 82 -6.30 17.82 -2.20
N GLU A 83 -5.35 18.60 -1.73
CA GLU A 83 -4.12 18.12 -1.12
C GLU A 83 -4.10 18.29 0.39
N TRP A 84 -4.61 17.31 1.09
CA TRP A 84 -4.39 17.15 2.52
C TRP A 84 -3.21 16.21 2.75
N ASP A 85 -2.25 16.62 3.58
CA ASP A 85 -1.20 15.73 4.05
C ASP A 85 -1.66 14.90 5.25
N LEU A 86 -1.12 13.70 5.36
CA LEU A 86 -1.22 12.88 6.54
C LEU A 86 0.04 13.06 7.40
N ILE A 87 -0.10 13.77 8.52
CA ILE A 87 1.01 14.20 9.37
C ILE A 87 0.72 13.88 10.84
N GLY A 88 1.68 13.30 11.56
CA GLY A 88 1.68 13.24 13.01
C GLY A 88 2.68 14.22 13.61
N SER A 89 2.66 14.38 14.93
CA SER A 89 3.67 15.19 15.60
C SER A 89 5.03 14.48 15.61
N PRO A 90 6.10 15.08 15.07
CA PRO A 90 7.45 14.54 15.20
C PRO A 90 8.06 14.77 16.59
N LEU A 91 7.34 15.45 17.48
CA LEU A 91 7.76 15.78 18.84
C LEU A 91 6.71 15.31 19.85
N ASP A 92 7.17 14.93 21.02
CA ASP A 92 6.31 14.57 22.15
C ASP A 92 5.80 15.81 22.89
N ALA A 93 4.65 15.65 23.58
CA ALA A 93 4.01 16.66 24.42
C ALA A 93 3.58 17.95 23.67
N VAL A 94 3.29 17.86 22.38
CA VAL A 94 2.80 19.01 21.60
C VAL A 94 1.30 19.18 21.82
N SER A 95 0.90 20.28 22.45
CA SER A 95 -0.52 20.61 22.64
C SER A 95 -1.17 21.05 21.33
N ILE A 96 -2.29 20.40 20.95
CA ILE A 96 -3.06 20.73 19.73
C ILE A 96 -3.55 22.19 19.76
N SER A 97 -4.04 22.67 20.90
CA SER A 97 -4.50 24.06 21.01
C SER A 97 -3.37 25.08 20.87
N THR A 98 -2.18 24.76 21.40
CA THR A 98 -0.99 25.61 21.26
C THR A 98 -0.46 25.58 19.83
N PHE A 99 -0.45 24.41 19.20
CA PHE A 99 -0.09 24.25 17.78
C PHE A 99 -1.01 25.08 16.87
N VAL A 100 -2.33 24.94 17.03
CA VAL A 100 -3.30 25.71 16.25
C VAL A 100 -3.11 27.22 16.47
N THR A 101 -2.93 27.67 17.71
CA THR A 101 -2.71 29.08 18.03
C THR A 101 -1.44 29.61 17.40
N ALA A 102 -0.34 28.86 17.45
CA ALA A 102 0.95 29.26 16.88
C ALA A 102 0.91 29.37 15.35
N ASN A 103 0.14 28.49 14.68
CA ASN A 103 0.08 28.41 13.23
C ASN A 103 -1.10 29.19 12.61
N THR A 104 -1.96 29.82 13.43
CA THR A 104 -3.03 30.73 12.98
C THR A 104 -2.80 32.18 13.40
N ALA A 105 -1.78 32.48 14.21
CA ALA A 105 -1.45 33.82 14.63
C ALA A 105 -0.53 34.54 13.62
N GLY A 106 -0.73 35.84 13.45
CA GLY A 106 0.10 36.67 12.56
C GLY A 106 -0.10 36.31 11.09
N THR A 107 0.96 35.89 10.40
CA THR A 107 0.86 35.28 9.07
C THR A 107 0.43 33.82 9.27
N ALA A 108 -0.88 33.57 9.18
CA ALA A 108 -1.44 32.24 9.34
C ALA A 108 -0.82 31.26 8.33
N THR A 109 -0.42 30.09 8.80
CA THR A 109 0.11 29.00 7.97
C THR A 109 -0.80 27.79 7.94
N LEU A 110 -1.55 27.49 9.04
CA LEU A 110 -2.59 26.46 9.08
C LEU A 110 -3.85 26.97 8.39
N ALA A 111 -4.40 26.22 7.44
CA ALA A 111 -5.63 26.58 6.76
C ALA A 111 -6.85 26.50 7.69
N THR A 112 -7.87 27.31 7.40
CA THR A 112 -9.11 27.38 8.17
C THR A 112 -10.31 27.55 7.26
N ASN A 113 -11.47 26.97 7.67
CA ASN A 113 -12.75 27.21 7.01
C ASN A 113 -13.83 27.50 8.05
N GLY A 114 -14.20 28.77 8.18
CA GLY A 114 -15.12 29.23 9.21
C GLY A 114 -14.58 28.96 10.62
N SER A 115 -15.23 28.07 11.36
CA SER A 115 -14.78 27.65 12.70
C SER A 115 -13.86 26.44 12.69
N ALA A 116 -13.66 25.76 11.55
CA ALA A 116 -12.84 24.56 11.44
C ALA A 116 -11.39 24.90 11.12
N TYR A 117 -10.48 24.16 11.71
CA TYR A 117 -9.06 24.16 11.41
C TYR A 117 -8.72 23.01 10.46
N ALA A 118 -7.77 23.21 9.57
CA ALA A 118 -7.28 22.14 8.73
C ALA A 118 -6.29 21.22 9.51
N VAL A 119 -6.77 20.66 10.58
CA VAL A 119 -6.16 19.60 11.38
C VAL A 119 -7.26 18.75 11.98
N GLY A 120 -7.22 17.43 11.78
CA GLY A 120 -8.29 16.52 12.19
C GLY A 120 -7.83 15.10 12.36
N GLU A 121 -8.66 14.30 13.00
CA GLU A 121 -8.44 12.90 13.32
C GLU A 121 -9.18 11.98 12.36
N TYR A 122 -8.60 10.82 12.11
CA TYR A 122 -9.29 9.67 11.56
C TYR A 122 -9.83 8.80 12.69
N ASP A 123 -11.12 8.48 12.63
CA ASP A 123 -11.78 7.53 13.53
C ASP A 123 -12.01 6.20 12.81
N ASN A 124 -11.20 5.22 13.13
CA ASN A 124 -11.28 3.87 12.61
C ASN A 124 -12.63 3.18 12.92
N ALA A 125 -13.25 3.45 14.08
CA ALA A 125 -14.51 2.79 14.45
C ALA A 125 -15.70 3.20 13.57
N THR A 126 -15.66 4.41 13.01
CA THR A 126 -16.72 4.97 12.16
C THR A 126 -16.27 5.18 10.72
N ASP A 127 -14.97 4.98 10.42
CA ASP A 127 -14.35 5.26 9.12
C ASP A 127 -14.63 6.71 8.67
N THR A 128 -14.36 7.67 9.58
CA THR A 128 -14.65 9.09 9.34
C THR A 128 -13.53 10.01 9.79
N TRP A 129 -13.44 11.16 9.12
CA TRP A 129 -12.53 12.24 9.45
C TRP A 129 -13.25 13.36 10.22
N THR A 130 -12.64 13.86 11.28
CA THR A 130 -13.20 14.95 12.09
C THR A 130 -12.15 16.03 12.36
N ASN A 131 -12.37 17.23 11.81
CA ASN A 131 -11.51 18.38 12.05
C ASN A 131 -11.80 19.05 13.39
N TYR A 132 -10.76 19.55 14.04
CA TYR A 132 -10.90 20.41 15.21
C TYR A 132 -11.52 21.75 14.83
N THR A 133 -12.30 22.31 15.75
CA THR A 133 -12.98 23.59 15.58
C THR A 133 -12.60 24.54 16.71
N THR A 134 -12.98 25.83 16.58
CA THR A 134 -12.84 26.82 17.66
C THR A 134 -13.50 26.39 18.97
N SER A 135 -14.53 25.52 18.91
CA SER A 135 -15.22 25.00 20.10
C SER A 135 -14.59 23.73 20.68
N THR A 136 -13.88 22.94 19.89
CA THR A 136 -13.33 21.64 20.33
C THR A 136 -11.83 21.68 20.61
N VAL A 137 -11.07 22.56 19.96
CA VAL A 137 -9.58 22.60 20.04
C VAL A 137 -9.06 22.84 21.46
N GLY A 138 -9.80 23.57 22.28
CA GLY A 138 -9.39 23.83 23.67
C GLY A 138 -9.40 22.61 24.58
N ALA A 139 -10.14 21.57 24.22
CA ALA A 139 -10.23 20.30 24.96
C ALA A 139 -9.51 19.15 24.27
N ALA A 140 -8.83 19.40 23.14
CA ALA A 140 -8.21 18.36 22.29
C ALA A 140 -7.00 17.66 22.96
N GLY A 141 -6.38 18.26 24.00
CA GLY A 141 -5.19 17.71 24.63
C GLY A 141 -3.91 17.88 23.78
N ASN A 142 -3.04 16.90 23.84
CA ASN A 142 -1.83 16.83 23.01
C ASN A 142 -2.09 15.95 21.78
N PHE A 143 -1.28 16.12 20.74
CA PHE A 143 -1.15 15.08 19.72
C PHE A 143 -0.70 13.77 20.38
N ASP A 144 -1.38 12.69 20.07
CA ASP A 144 -0.95 11.35 20.48
C ASP A 144 0.30 10.99 19.67
N ILE A 145 1.38 10.66 20.37
CA ILE A 145 2.65 10.34 19.70
C ILE A 145 2.54 9.04 18.92
N GLY A 146 2.92 9.06 17.65
CA GLY A 146 2.77 7.92 16.74
C GLY A 146 1.40 7.82 16.04
N LYS A 147 0.42 8.68 16.39
CA LYS A 147 -0.86 8.81 15.68
C LYS A 147 -0.74 9.83 14.56
N GLY A 148 -1.34 9.50 13.41
CA GLY A 148 -1.46 10.43 12.29
C GLY A 148 -2.72 11.29 12.38
N TYR A 149 -2.68 12.40 11.68
CA TYR A 149 -3.76 13.39 11.53
C TYR A 149 -3.77 13.88 10.09
N GLN A 150 -4.91 14.30 9.58
CA GLN A 150 -4.94 15.07 8.34
C GLN A 150 -4.62 16.53 8.62
N MET A 151 -3.79 17.16 7.79
CA MET A 151 -3.43 18.56 7.90
C MET A 151 -3.33 19.24 6.54
N ALA A 152 -3.57 20.56 6.49
CA ALA A 152 -3.28 21.37 5.31
C ALA A 152 -2.85 22.78 5.70
N SER A 153 -1.88 23.33 4.97
CA SER A 153 -1.45 24.71 5.09
C SER A 153 -2.33 25.66 4.23
N VAL A 154 -2.20 26.97 4.42
CA VAL A 154 -2.92 27.97 3.62
C VAL A 154 -2.38 28.00 2.20
N ASP A 155 -3.27 28.17 1.22
CA ASP A 155 -2.89 28.38 -0.17
C ASP A 155 -2.03 29.64 -0.35
N GLY A 156 -0.96 29.53 -1.16
CA GLY A 156 0.03 30.60 -1.38
C GLY A 156 0.88 30.96 -0.16
N GLY A 157 0.81 30.18 0.92
CA GLY A 157 1.65 30.30 2.12
C GLY A 157 3.04 29.66 1.96
N THR A 158 3.76 29.52 3.07
CA THR A 158 5.09 28.87 3.10
C THR A 158 5.02 27.36 3.19
N GLY A 159 3.85 26.77 3.41
CA GLY A 159 3.69 25.36 3.71
C GLY A 159 4.17 24.93 5.10
N ILE A 160 4.75 25.83 5.90
CA ILE A 160 5.42 25.46 7.16
C ILE A 160 4.46 25.51 8.34
N LEU A 161 4.24 24.36 8.99
CA LEU A 161 3.57 24.25 10.28
C LEU A 161 4.61 24.00 11.39
N LYS A 162 4.50 24.74 12.47
CA LYS A 162 5.44 24.68 13.59
C LYS A 162 4.91 23.81 14.71
N PHE A 163 5.65 22.75 15.02
CA PHE A 163 5.46 21.91 16.21
C PHE A 163 6.47 22.35 17.28
N THR A 164 6.01 22.50 18.54
CA THR A 164 6.87 22.82 19.66
C THR A 164 6.68 21.78 20.76
N GLY A 165 7.71 20.99 21.06
CA GLY A 165 7.65 19.89 22.02
C GLY A 165 9.01 19.33 22.35
N THR A 166 9.05 18.15 22.98
CA THR A 166 10.28 17.47 23.38
C THR A 166 10.67 16.38 22.38
N VAL A 167 11.96 16.07 22.30
CA VAL A 167 12.47 14.99 21.46
C VAL A 167 12.23 13.65 22.15
N ALA A 168 11.50 12.74 21.52
CA ALA A 168 11.37 11.37 21.99
C ALA A 168 12.69 10.61 21.82
N SER A 169 13.26 10.12 22.91
CA SER A 169 14.54 9.38 22.93
C SER A 169 14.41 7.89 23.27
N THR A 170 13.19 7.41 23.49
CA THR A 170 12.86 6.01 23.80
C THR A 170 11.92 5.44 22.75
N THR A 171 11.75 4.13 22.73
CA THR A 171 10.72 3.46 21.91
C THR A 171 9.35 4.09 22.17
N GLN A 172 8.63 4.38 21.09
CA GLN A 172 7.26 4.86 21.13
C GLN A 172 6.32 3.75 20.66
N THR A 173 5.08 3.77 21.15
CA THR A 173 4.07 2.78 20.77
C THR A 173 2.77 3.49 20.39
N GLN A 174 2.08 2.95 19.38
CA GLN A 174 0.78 3.44 18.96
C GLN A 174 -0.20 2.26 18.89
N ALA A 175 -1.33 2.40 19.56
CA ALA A 175 -2.40 1.39 19.50
C ALA A 175 -3.07 1.38 18.12
N ILE A 176 -3.30 0.18 17.61
CA ILE A 176 -4.10 -0.08 16.42
C ILE A 176 -5.17 -1.13 16.73
N ILE A 177 -6.21 -1.18 15.91
CA ILE A 177 -7.30 -2.13 16.06
C ILE A 177 -8.01 -2.35 14.72
N ASN A 178 -8.47 -3.57 14.46
CA ASN A 178 -9.46 -3.84 13.41
C ASN A 178 -10.86 -3.81 14.04
N ASN A 179 -11.64 -2.78 13.75
CA ASN A 179 -13.03 -2.65 14.23
C ASN A 179 -14.04 -3.38 13.34
N ASP A 180 -13.60 -4.11 12.33
CA ASP A 180 -14.46 -4.92 11.46
C ASP A 180 -14.45 -6.40 11.84
N ALA A 181 -15.01 -6.71 13.01
CA ALA A 181 -15.12 -8.09 13.50
C ALA A 181 -15.94 -9.04 12.60
N ALA A 182 -16.62 -8.53 11.57
CA ALA A 182 -17.52 -9.30 10.71
C ALA A 182 -17.13 -9.27 9.23
N ASN A 183 -16.03 -8.67 8.85
CA ASN A 183 -15.64 -8.36 7.46
C ASN A 183 -16.76 -7.68 6.64
N SER A 184 -17.55 -6.85 7.30
CA SER A 184 -18.70 -6.18 6.69
C SER A 184 -18.42 -4.72 6.31
N ASN A 185 -17.28 -4.18 6.76
CA ASN A 185 -16.80 -2.84 6.44
C ASN A 185 -15.27 -2.78 6.51
N ALA A 186 -14.65 -3.06 5.41
CA ALA A 186 -13.20 -3.14 5.26
C ALA A 186 -12.44 -1.84 5.66
N GLY A 187 -13.08 -0.68 5.58
CA GLY A 187 -12.51 0.58 6.04
C GLY A 187 -12.09 0.57 7.51
N ARG A 188 -12.72 -0.26 8.33
CA ARG A 188 -12.45 -0.30 9.78
C ARG A 188 -11.20 -1.09 10.19
N ARG A 189 -10.49 -1.71 9.26
CA ARG A 189 -9.15 -2.29 9.52
C ARG A 189 -8.04 -1.23 9.54
N TRP A 190 -8.29 -0.09 8.89
CA TRP A 190 -7.29 0.96 8.68
C TRP A 190 -7.05 1.81 9.91
N ASN A 191 -5.79 2.03 10.24
CA ASN A 191 -5.34 2.89 11.32
C ASN A 191 -4.34 3.90 10.78
N LEU A 192 -4.55 5.17 11.09
CA LEU A 192 -3.65 6.24 10.71
C LEU A 192 -2.58 6.42 11.77
N ILE A 193 -1.34 6.09 11.44
CA ILE A 193 -0.17 6.19 12.30
C ILE A 193 0.88 7.11 11.70
N ALA A 194 1.87 7.53 12.51
CA ALA A 194 2.90 8.46 12.06
C ALA A 194 4.26 8.16 12.68
N ASN A 195 5.34 8.53 11.98
CA ASN A 195 6.68 8.55 12.54
C ASN A 195 6.76 9.53 13.74
N PRO A 196 6.98 9.02 14.98
CA PRO A 196 6.95 9.85 16.20
C PRO A 196 8.26 10.58 16.47
N PHE A 197 9.27 10.42 15.61
CA PHE A 197 10.60 10.95 15.85
C PHE A 197 10.91 12.16 14.94
N PRO A 198 11.66 13.15 15.44
CA PRO A 198 12.23 14.20 14.60
C PRO A 198 13.47 13.70 13.84
N SER A 199 13.38 12.52 13.28
CA SER A 199 14.36 11.84 12.43
C SER A 199 13.63 10.91 11.50
N TYR A 200 14.28 10.47 10.44
CA TYR A 200 13.72 9.43 9.59
C TYR A 200 13.62 8.10 10.34
N VAL A 201 12.70 7.25 9.89
CA VAL A 201 12.49 5.88 10.36
C VAL A 201 12.63 4.92 9.19
N GLN A 202 13.39 3.84 9.36
CA GLN A 202 13.50 2.75 8.39
C GLN A 202 12.16 2.04 8.27
N GLY A 203 11.56 2.03 7.07
CA GLY A 203 10.19 1.56 6.86
C GLY A 203 10.10 0.07 6.52
N ASN A 204 11.01 -0.46 5.70
CA ASN A 204 10.98 -1.83 5.20
C ASN A 204 12.34 -2.53 5.28
N SER A 205 12.38 -3.82 4.94
CA SER A 205 13.60 -4.65 5.01
C SER A 205 14.71 -4.18 4.06
N ASN A 206 14.39 -3.44 3.01
CA ASN A 206 15.37 -2.89 2.09
C ASN A 206 16.04 -1.63 2.62
N ALA A 207 15.43 -0.94 3.57
CA ALA A 207 16.05 0.16 4.30
C ALA A 207 16.95 -0.34 5.45
N ASP A 208 16.50 -1.34 6.21
CA ASP A 208 17.28 -2.08 7.23
C ASP A 208 16.66 -3.47 7.41
N GLY A 209 17.43 -4.54 7.23
CA GLY A 209 16.94 -5.93 7.25
C GLY A 209 16.31 -6.40 8.56
N SER A 210 16.50 -5.68 9.67
CA SER A 210 16.05 -6.11 11.00
C SER A 210 15.37 -5.01 11.82
N ASN A 211 15.82 -3.76 11.66
CA ASN A 211 15.35 -2.62 12.45
C ASN A 211 14.51 -1.68 11.58
N ASN A 212 13.45 -2.21 11.01
CA ASN A 212 12.51 -1.45 10.19
C ASN A 212 11.08 -1.62 10.71
N PHE A 213 10.20 -0.71 10.29
CA PHE A 213 8.83 -0.66 10.78
C PHE A 213 8.03 -1.93 10.46
N LEU A 214 8.06 -2.42 9.20
CA LEU A 214 7.29 -3.60 8.79
C LEU A 214 7.79 -4.85 9.52
N THR A 215 9.08 -5.15 9.51
CA THR A 215 9.63 -6.36 10.14
C THR A 215 9.37 -6.42 11.66
N VAL A 216 9.44 -5.27 12.36
CA VAL A 216 9.25 -5.25 13.83
C VAL A 216 7.77 -5.39 14.21
N ASN A 217 6.86 -5.03 13.32
CA ASN A 217 5.41 -5.01 13.57
C ASN A 217 4.62 -6.04 12.74
N ALA A 218 5.28 -6.92 12.02
CA ALA A 218 4.65 -7.89 11.11
C ALA A 218 3.53 -8.71 11.77
N ASP A 219 3.73 -9.12 13.04
CA ASP A 219 2.77 -9.90 13.82
C ASP A 219 1.52 -9.15 14.30
N LYS A 220 1.35 -7.89 13.89
CA LYS A 220 0.25 -6.99 14.29
C LYS A 220 -0.50 -6.42 13.09
N LEU A 221 0.05 -6.63 11.91
CA LEU A 221 -0.52 -6.19 10.64
C LEU A 221 -1.29 -7.33 9.98
N ASP A 222 -2.35 -7.02 9.27
CA ASP A 222 -3.09 -7.99 8.47
C ASP A 222 -2.16 -8.56 7.37
N ASP A 223 -1.96 -9.87 7.34
CA ASP A 223 -1.04 -10.58 6.44
C ASP A 223 -1.29 -10.26 4.96
N SER A 224 -2.54 -10.00 4.57
CA SER A 224 -2.89 -9.61 3.20
C SER A 224 -2.63 -8.13 2.89
N PHE A 225 -2.37 -7.32 3.92
CA PHE A 225 -2.18 -5.87 3.84
C PHE A 225 -0.93 -5.42 4.60
N GLU A 226 0.06 -6.28 4.80
CA GLU A 226 1.32 -5.95 5.49
C GLU A 226 2.17 -4.99 4.65
N ALA A 227 1.81 -3.71 4.71
CA ALA A 227 2.43 -2.62 3.96
C ALA A 227 2.23 -1.26 4.64
N VAL A 228 2.97 -0.28 4.17
CA VAL A 228 2.74 1.15 4.43
C VAL A 228 1.91 1.71 3.28
N TYR A 229 0.74 2.25 3.58
CA TYR A 229 -0.14 2.91 2.62
C TYR A 229 -0.01 4.42 2.80
N GLY A 230 0.84 5.02 1.98
CA GLY A 230 1.09 6.46 1.99
C GLY A 230 0.09 7.18 1.11
N TYR A 231 -0.49 8.25 1.62
CA TYR A 231 -1.36 9.12 0.82
C TYR A 231 -0.48 9.99 -0.06
N ASP A 232 -0.70 9.90 -1.37
CA ASP A 232 -0.07 10.79 -2.33
C ASP A 232 -1.02 11.95 -2.63
N ALA A 233 -0.61 13.14 -2.25
CA ALA A 233 -1.41 14.35 -2.37
C ALA A 233 -1.63 14.81 -3.84
N ASP A 234 -1.13 14.08 -4.81
CA ASP A 234 -1.35 14.36 -6.24
C ASP A 234 -2.74 13.92 -6.77
N GLY A 235 -3.58 13.40 -5.88
CA GLY A 235 -4.94 12.96 -6.19
C GLY A 235 -5.06 11.54 -6.76
N THR A 236 -3.95 10.79 -6.83
CA THR A 236 -3.96 9.39 -7.31
C THR A 236 -4.35 8.38 -6.21
N GLY A 237 -4.44 8.82 -4.95
CA GLY A 237 -4.88 7.99 -3.83
C GLY A 237 -3.74 7.54 -2.92
N TYR A 238 -3.69 6.25 -2.61
CA TYR A 238 -2.66 5.67 -1.73
C TYR A 238 -1.63 4.90 -2.52
N THR A 239 -0.36 5.28 -2.35
CA THR A 239 0.78 4.50 -2.84
C THR A 239 1.20 3.47 -1.79
N ILE A 240 1.47 2.24 -2.22
CA ILE A 240 1.70 1.10 -1.34
C ILE A 240 3.17 0.73 -1.35
N TYR A 241 3.78 0.68 -0.16
CA TYR A 241 5.18 0.35 0.06
C TYR A 241 5.32 -0.84 1.00
N ASN A 242 6.02 -1.87 0.57
CA ASN A 242 6.35 -3.05 1.37
C ASN A 242 7.77 -3.55 1.07
N ASN A 243 8.08 -4.82 1.33
CA ASN A 243 9.40 -5.38 1.04
C ASN A 243 9.67 -5.62 -0.46
N SER A 244 8.66 -5.47 -1.31
CA SER A 244 8.82 -5.44 -2.78
C SER A 244 9.24 -4.07 -3.29
N SER A 245 9.17 -3.04 -2.46
CA SER A 245 9.57 -1.66 -2.79
C SER A 245 11.04 -1.44 -2.47
N GLY A 246 11.68 -0.42 -3.06
CA GLY A 246 13.02 0.01 -2.68
C GLY A 246 13.13 0.41 -1.20
N ALA A 247 14.27 0.92 -0.77
CA ALA A 247 14.49 1.28 0.63
C ALA A 247 13.57 2.43 1.09
N LEU A 248 12.53 2.10 1.86
CA LEU A 248 11.57 3.05 2.41
C LEU A 248 12.12 3.73 3.66
N ARG A 249 12.10 5.05 3.69
CA ARG A 249 12.41 5.87 4.86
C ARG A 249 11.29 6.87 5.10
N LEU A 250 10.66 6.75 6.25
CA LEU A 250 9.55 7.60 6.68
C LEU A 250 10.09 8.92 7.23
N ALA A 251 9.72 10.03 6.64
CA ALA A 251 10.17 11.36 7.07
C ALA A 251 9.65 11.72 8.46
N PRO A 252 10.27 12.68 9.17
CA PRO A 252 9.81 13.15 10.48
C PRO A 252 8.34 13.58 10.46
N GLY A 253 7.51 12.96 11.30
CA GLY A 253 6.08 13.23 11.39
C GLY A 253 5.24 12.74 10.21
N GLN A 254 5.82 12.06 9.23
CA GLN A 254 5.04 11.50 8.13
C GLN A 254 4.06 10.45 8.64
N ALA A 255 2.79 10.58 8.24
CA ALA A 255 1.76 9.62 8.58
C ALA A 255 1.36 8.77 7.37
N PHE A 256 0.81 7.60 7.66
CA PHE A 256 0.41 6.59 6.69
C PHE A 256 -0.63 5.65 7.30
N MET A 257 -1.39 4.98 6.45
CA MET A 257 -2.34 3.96 6.89
C MET A 257 -1.66 2.59 7.01
N VAL A 258 -2.12 1.81 7.97
CA VAL A 258 -1.80 0.38 8.13
C VAL A 258 -3.07 -0.38 8.46
N ALA A 259 -3.14 -1.64 8.03
CA ALA A 259 -4.23 -2.56 8.37
C ALA A 259 -3.87 -3.36 9.63
N SER A 260 -4.75 -3.39 10.61
CA SER A 260 -4.62 -4.25 11.80
C SER A 260 -5.25 -5.61 11.55
N ASP A 261 -4.60 -6.67 12.00
CA ASP A 261 -5.08 -8.06 11.91
C ASP A 261 -6.11 -8.41 13.00
N ASP A 262 -6.03 -7.79 14.17
CA ASP A 262 -6.80 -8.19 15.35
C ASP A 262 -7.94 -7.22 15.69
N THR A 263 -9.07 -7.78 16.08
CA THR A 263 -10.23 -7.08 16.65
C THR A 263 -10.00 -6.61 18.10
N SER A 264 -8.95 -7.07 18.76
CA SER A 264 -8.42 -6.51 20.01
C SER A 264 -7.33 -5.48 19.70
N SER A 265 -7.26 -4.41 20.51
CA SER A 265 -6.22 -3.38 20.36
C SER A 265 -4.83 -3.98 20.58
N ASP A 266 -3.93 -3.81 19.61
CA ASP A 266 -2.51 -4.11 19.74
C ASP A 266 -1.65 -2.84 19.64
N ASN A 267 -0.37 -2.92 19.95
CA ASN A 267 0.53 -1.78 19.97
C ASN A 267 1.66 -1.95 18.94
N LEU A 268 1.64 -1.13 17.92
CA LEU A 268 2.79 -0.97 17.04
C LEU A 268 3.95 -0.34 17.80
N SER A 269 5.16 -0.73 17.43
CA SER A 269 6.39 -0.22 18.03
C SER A 269 7.22 0.58 17.02
N PHE A 270 7.57 1.80 17.39
CA PHE A 270 8.62 2.60 16.75
C PHE A 270 9.85 2.54 17.66
N THR A 271 10.77 1.62 17.37
CA THR A 271 11.96 1.44 18.18
C THR A 271 13.02 2.49 17.88
N THR A 272 13.88 2.78 18.86
CA THR A 272 14.98 3.72 18.66
C THR A 272 16.02 3.22 17.64
N ALA A 273 16.07 1.92 17.37
CA ALA A 273 16.96 1.31 16.39
C ALA A 273 16.52 1.57 14.94
N MET A 274 15.24 1.86 14.70
CA MET A 274 14.73 2.22 13.37
C MET A 274 15.17 3.61 12.91
N ARG A 275 15.62 4.48 13.80
CA ARG A 275 15.94 5.87 13.49
C ARG A 275 17.17 5.97 12.60
N THR A 276 17.09 6.82 11.58
CA THR A 276 18.21 7.22 10.74
C THR A 276 18.26 8.73 10.55
N ALA A 277 19.47 9.27 10.44
CA ALA A 277 19.68 10.70 10.29
C ALA A 277 19.45 11.19 8.85
N VAL A 278 19.42 10.26 7.90
CA VAL A 278 19.37 10.56 6.46
C VAL A 278 18.18 9.83 5.83
N GLY A 279 17.43 10.58 5.05
CA GLY A 279 16.36 10.10 4.19
C GLY A 279 16.33 10.95 2.92
N GLY A 280 15.19 11.03 2.31
CA GLY A 280 14.88 11.88 1.16
C GLY A 280 13.58 12.63 1.43
N ASP A 281 12.83 12.81 0.38
CA ASP A 281 11.45 13.26 0.40
C ASP A 281 10.52 12.26 1.12
N ASP A 282 9.31 12.69 1.48
CA ASP A 282 8.38 11.77 2.11
C ASP A 282 7.88 10.71 1.10
N LEU A 283 7.90 9.45 1.56
CA LEU A 283 7.51 8.26 0.79
C LEU A 283 8.25 8.06 -0.55
N ILE A 284 9.39 8.73 -0.79
CA ILE A 284 10.25 8.36 -1.90
C ILE A 284 10.97 7.05 -1.58
N VAL A 285 10.77 6.09 -2.47
CA VAL A 285 11.44 4.80 -2.46
C VAL A 285 12.70 4.91 -3.33
N GLY A 286 13.81 4.40 -2.82
CA GLY A 286 15.06 4.32 -3.58
C GLY A 286 14.94 3.37 -4.79
N ASP A 287 16.00 3.32 -5.59
CA ASP A 287 16.09 2.59 -6.85
C ASP A 287 15.56 1.15 -6.82
N VAL A 288 15.22 0.64 -8.01
CA VAL A 288 14.80 -0.75 -8.24
C VAL A 288 15.77 -1.73 -7.58
N LEU A 289 15.23 -2.73 -6.90
CA LEU A 289 16.00 -3.74 -6.20
C LEU A 289 16.82 -4.58 -7.20
N GLU A 290 18.11 -4.73 -6.95
CA GLU A 290 18.93 -5.75 -7.64
C GLU A 290 18.35 -7.14 -7.31
N ASP A 291 18.34 -8.06 -8.28
CA ASP A 291 17.84 -9.43 -8.15
C ASP A 291 16.30 -9.58 -8.02
N SER A 292 15.51 -8.64 -8.51
CA SER A 292 14.05 -8.73 -8.62
C SER A 292 13.56 -8.31 -10.01
N PHE A 293 12.32 -8.71 -10.34
CA PHE A 293 11.65 -8.31 -11.57
C PHE A 293 10.28 -7.76 -11.24
N GLU A 294 9.86 -6.76 -11.99
CA GLU A 294 8.60 -6.09 -11.78
C GLU A 294 7.88 -5.85 -13.11
N LEU A 295 6.58 -6.10 -13.11
CA LEU A 295 5.65 -5.75 -14.16
C LEU A 295 4.51 -4.93 -13.54
N ILE A 296 4.24 -3.75 -14.08
CA ILE A 296 3.10 -2.94 -13.69
C ILE A 296 2.06 -3.00 -14.81
N LEU A 297 0.87 -3.46 -14.47
CA LEU A 297 -0.31 -3.42 -15.32
C LEU A 297 -1.10 -2.16 -14.97
N LYS A 298 -1.38 -1.32 -15.96
CA LYS A 298 -2.02 -0.01 -15.77
C LYS A 298 -3.36 0.05 -16.48
N LEU A 299 -4.34 0.63 -15.82
CA LEU A 299 -5.67 0.90 -16.34
C LEU A 299 -5.80 2.39 -16.66
N TYR A 300 -6.29 2.70 -17.86
CA TYR A 300 -6.48 4.07 -18.31
C TYR A 300 -7.93 4.33 -18.72
N GLU A 301 -8.38 5.56 -18.50
CA GLU A 301 -9.57 6.15 -19.10
C GLU A 301 -9.12 7.32 -19.99
N GLY A 302 -9.24 7.14 -21.31
CA GLY A 302 -8.57 8.01 -22.27
C GLY A 302 -7.04 7.99 -22.07
N ASP A 303 -6.45 9.16 -21.81
CA ASP A 303 -5.01 9.31 -21.53
C ASP A 303 -4.68 9.34 -20.03
N THR A 304 -5.69 9.26 -19.16
CA THR A 304 -5.50 9.33 -17.70
C THR A 304 -5.33 7.93 -17.12
N GLU A 305 -4.21 7.68 -16.43
CA GLU A 305 -4.04 6.51 -15.58
C GLU A 305 -4.98 6.64 -14.38
N ILE A 306 -5.80 5.63 -14.14
CA ILE A 306 -6.81 5.64 -13.07
C ILE A 306 -6.56 4.58 -12.00
N ASP A 307 -5.79 3.54 -12.33
CA ASP A 307 -5.42 2.48 -11.39
C ASP A 307 -4.30 1.60 -11.93
N TYR A 308 -3.64 0.83 -11.05
CA TYR A 308 -2.62 -0.13 -11.43
C TYR A 308 -2.59 -1.34 -10.49
N THR A 309 -2.05 -2.48 -10.97
CA THR A 309 -1.62 -3.61 -10.14
C THR A 309 -0.21 -4.03 -10.53
N ARG A 310 0.60 -4.40 -9.55
CA ARG A 310 2.02 -4.68 -9.69
C ARG A 310 2.30 -6.15 -9.44
N PHE A 311 3.04 -6.78 -10.34
CA PHE A 311 3.58 -8.14 -10.16
C PHE A 311 5.05 -8.03 -9.81
N TYR A 312 5.44 -8.63 -8.71
CA TYR A 312 6.80 -8.62 -8.21
C TYR A 312 7.34 -10.05 -8.15
N PHE A 313 8.54 -10.27 -8.68
CA PHE A 313 9.14 -11.61 -8.73
C PHE A 313 10.47 -11.64 -7.99
N LYS A 314 10.61 -12.59 -7.05
CA LYS A 314 11.81 -12.77 -6.24
C LYS A 314 11.95 -14.22 -5.81
N ASP A 315 13.20 -14.69 -5.67
CA ASP A 315 13.47 -16.02 -5.16
C ASP A 315 12.87 -16.26 -3.77
N GLY A 316 12.27 -17.43 -3.59
CA GLY A 316 11.73 -17.90 -2.32
C GLY A 316 10.31 -17.47 -2.01
N LEU A 317 9.64 -16.72 -2.89
CA LEU A 317 8.21 -16.42 -2.78
C LEU A 317 7.39 -17.57 -3.38
N THR A 318 6.09 -17.63 -3.01
CA THR A 318 5.14 -18.68 -3.42
C THR A 318 4.06 -18.12 -4.36
N LEU A 319 3.17 -18.94 -4.86
CA LEU A 319 1.97 -18.52 -5.62
C LEU A 319 0.76 -18.21 -4.73
N GLY A 320 0.86 -18.46 -3.43
CA GLY A 320 -0.07 -18.05 -2.39
C GLY A 320 0.36 -16.76 -1.73
N LEU A 321 -0.26 -16.42 -0.60
CA LEU A 321 0.05 -15.21 0.14
C LEU A 321 1.50 -15.18 0.65
N ASN A 322 2.19 -14.08 0.39
CA ASN A 322 3.54 -13.78 0.86
C ASN A 322 3.51 -12.50 1.71
N PRO A 323 3.23 -12.57 3.02
CA PRO A 323 3.11 -11.40 3.89
C PRO A 323 4.34 -10.48 3.79
N GLY A 324 4.11 -9.17 3.76
CA GLY A 324 5.14 -8.17 3.60
C GLY A 324 5.71 -8.02 2.17
N TYR A 325 5.30 -8.86 1.20
CA TYR A 325 5.61 -8.74 -0.23
C TYR A 325 4.35 -8.56 -1.07
N ASP A 326 3.28 -9.28 -0.76
CA ASP A 326 1.95 -9.00 -1.27
C ASP A 326 1.34 -7.80 -0.55
N ALA A 327 0.42 -7.10 -1.22
CA ALA A 327 -0.39 -6.08 -0.58
C ALA A 327 -1.76 -5.99 -1.23
N GLY A 328 -2.81 -6.18 -0.45
CA GLY A 328 -4.19 -5.92 -0.84
C GLY A 328 -4.38 -4.46 -1.25
N HIS A 329 -5.31 -4.20 -2.15
CA HIS A 329 -5.62 -2.84 -2.56
C HIS A 329 -6.28 -2.08 -1.41
N PHE A 330 -5.91 -0.80 -1.19
CA PHE A 330 -6.50 0.03 -0.15
C PHE A 330 -8.02 0.15 -0.28
N ASN A 331 -8.49 0.31 -1.52
CA ASN A 331 -9.90 0.33 -1.87
C ASN A 331 -10.32 -1.03 -2.44
N GLU A 332 -11.20 -1.74 -1.76
CA GLU A 332 -11.72 -3.05 -2.22
C GLU A 332 -12.54 -2.95 -3.52
N GLU A 333 -13.04 -1.76 -3.87
CA GLU A 333 -13.73 -1.47 -5.14
C GLU A 333 -12.79 -0.85 -6.19
N ALA A 334 -11.47 -1.02 -6.03
CA ALA A 334 -10.47 -0.54 -6.98
C ALA A 334 -10.77 -1.00 -8.41
N SER A 335 -10.38 -0.18 -9.38
CA SER A 335 -10.70 -0.43 -10.79
C SER A 335 -9.89 -1.57 -11.40
N LEU A 336 -8.70 -1.85 -10.86
CA LEU A 336 -7.81 -2.91 -11.33
C LEU A 336 -7.13 -3.62 -10.15
N MET A 337 -7.27 -4.94 -10.09
CA MET A 337 -6.66 -5.77 -9.05
C MET A 337 -6.22 -7.11 -9.62
N SER A 338 -5.23 -7.74 -9.02
CA SER A 338 -4.87 -9.13 -9.27
C SER A 338 -5.37 -10.06 -8.15
N ARG A 339 -5.34 -11.37 -8.40
CA ARG A 339 -5.74 -12.41 -7.44
C ARG A 339 -4.60 -13.39 -7.22
N LEU A 340 -4.50 -13.98 -6.04
CA LEU A 340 -3.55 -15.05 -5.79
C LEU A 340 -3.89 -16.30 -6.62
N LEU A 341 -2.86 -17.07 -6.95
CA LEU A 341 -3.03 -18.32 -7.72
C LEU A 341 -3.30 -19.52 -6.81
N GLU A 342 -2.80 -19.48 -5.58
CA GLU A 342 -3.01 -20.51 -4.57
C GLU A 342 -3.62 -19.87 -3.32
N GLU A 343 -4.50 -20.61 -2.66
CA GLU A 343 -5.16 -20.20 -1.39
C GLU A 343 -5.84 -18.81 -1.45
N ASP A 344 -6.38 -18.44 -2.63
CA ASP A 344 -7.07 -17.18 -2.86
C ASP A 344 -8.34 -17.08 -2.01
N GLU A 345 -8.36 -16.19 -1.04
CA GLU A 345 -9.46 -15.91 -0.13
C GLU A 345 -10.40 -14.81 -0.61
N GLY A 346 -10.17 -14.27 -1.80
CA GLY A 346 -11.02 -13.24 -2.39
C GLY A 346 -10.51 -11.82 -2.26
N VAL A 347 -9.32 -11.62 -1.71
CA VAL A 347 -8.69 -10.30 -1.63
C VAL A 347 -8.20 -9.87 -3.01
N GLY A 348 -8.46 -8.62 -3.39
CA GLY A 348 -7.89 -7.98 -4.57
C GLY A 348 -6.55 -7.36 -4.23
N PHE A 349 -5.49 -7.73 -4.96
CA PHE A 349 -4.13 -7.28 -4.69
C PHE A 349 -3.71 -6.15 -5.62
N ALA A 350 -3.16 -5.09 -5.04
CA ALA A 350 -2.43 -4.05 -5.75
C ALA A 350 -0.97 -4.46 -6.01
N ILE A 351 -0.39 -5.28 -5.13
CA ILE A 351 0.92 -5.91 -5.31
C ILE A 351 0.74 -7.41 -5.11
N ASN A 352 1.09 -8.19 -6.15
CA ASN A 352 1.07 -9.64 -6.13
C ASN A 352 2.49 -10.15 -6.36
N ALA A 353 3.08 -10.75 -5.33
CA ALA A 353 4.45 -11.18 -5.32
C ALA A 353 4.57 -12.70 -5.53
N MET A 354 5.52 -13.14 -6.34
CA MET A 354 5.66 -14.54 -6.76
C MET A 354 7.12 -14.97 -6.84
N GLY A 355 7.35 -16.27 -6.82
CA GLY A 355 8.68 -16.85 -7.04
C GLY A 355 9.24 -16.49 -8.42
N LEU A 356 10.54 -16.23 -8.48
CA LEU A 356 11.26 -15.83 -9.71
C LEU A 356 11.13 -16.87 -10.83
N GLU A 357 11.00 -18.14 -10.49
CA GLU A 357 10.80 -19.24 -11.43
C GLU A 357 9.49 -19.14 -12.22
N ASN A 358 8.54 -18.30 -11.79
CA ASN A 358 7.24 -18.12 -12.43
C ASN A 358 7.23 -17.01 -13.49
N VAL A 359 8.29 -16.21 -13.61
CA VAL A 359 8.32 -15.01 -14.46
C VAL A 359 8.02 -15.28 -15.94
N ASN A 360 8.29 -16.49 -16.42
CA ASN A 360 8.03 -16.92 -17.81
C ASN A 360 7.00 -18.04 -17.94
N ASN A 361 6.28 -18.37 -16.88
CA ASN A 361 5.31 -19.45 -16.89
C ASN A 361 4.24 -19.27 -15.82
N VAL A 362 3.49 -18.17 -15.89
CA VAL A 362 2.41 -17.91 -14.95
C VAL A 362 1.20 -17.30 -15.65
N VAL A 363 0.00 -17.62 -15.14
CA VAL A 363 -1.28 -17.06 -15.58
C VAL A 363 -1.99 -16.50 -14.35
N VAL A 364 -2.09 -15.17 -14.28
CA VAL A 364 -2.63 -14.46 -13.11
C VAL A 364 -4.03 -13.93 -13.41
N PRO A 365 -5.05 -14.27 -12.59
CA PRO A 365 -6.38 -13.70 -12.73
C PRO A 365 -6.39 -12.21 -12.40
N ILE A 366 -7.09 -11.41 -13.23
CA ILE A 366 -7.26 -9.97 -13.06
C ILE A 366 -8.74 -9.66 -12.84
N VAL A 367 -8.99 -8.75 -11.89
CA VAL A 367 -10.30 -8.14 -11.67
C VAL A 367 -10.27 -6.73 -12.22
N ILE A 368 -11.24 -6.41 -13.08
CA ILE A 368 -11.44 -5.07 -13.61
C ILE A 368 -12.85 -4.63 -13.22
N ASN A 369 -12.95 -3.55 -12.45
CA ASN A 369 -14.23 -2.96 -12.04
C ASN A 369 -14.55 -1.76 -12.95
N ARG A 370 -15.53 -1.92 -13.84
CA ARG A 370 -15.94 -0.88 -14.79
C ARG A 370 -17.43 -0.93 -15.07
N GLU A 371 -18.04 0.24 -15.17
CA GLU A 371 -19.44 0.38 -15.59
C GLU A 371 -19.60 0.05 -17.08
N ALA A 372 -20.79 -0.43 -17.44
CA ALA A 372 -21.14 -0.68 -18.82
C ALA A 372 -21.05 0.61 -19.67
N GLY A 373 -20.45 0.52 -20.85
CA GLY A 373 -20.29 1.64 -21.77
C GLY A 373 -19.15 2.62 -21.43
N THR A 374 -18.32 2.30 -20.41
CA THR A 374 -17.17 3.13 -20.06
C THR A 374 -15.91 2.53 -20.70
N ASP A 375 -15.39 3.18 -21.73
CA ASP A 375 -14.16 2.77 -22.41
C ASP A 375 -12.98 2.72 -21.45
N PHE A 376 -12.15 1.70 -21.59
CA PHE A 376 -10.89 1.63 -20.87
C PHE A 376 -9.80 0.96 -21.72
N ARG A 377 -8.54 1.21 -21.32
CA ARG A 377 -7.35 0.65 -21.93
C ARG A 377 -6.46 0.04 -20.86
N ILE A 378 -5.86 -1.11 -21.13
CA ILE A 378 -4.86 -1.78 -20.31
C ILE A 378 -3.52 -1.75 -21.03
N GLY A 379 -2.52 -1.18 -20.40
CA GLY A 379 -1.13 -1.18 -20.83
C GLY A 379 -0.18 -1.71 -19.78
N ILE A 380 1.09 -1.83 -20.10
CA ILE A 380 2.13 -2.28 -19.18
C ILE A 380 3.29 -1.30 -19.09
N ASP A 381 3.85 -1.18 -17.88
CA ASP A 381 5.19 -0.70 -17.64
C ASP A 381 6.06 -1.85 -17.13
N THR A 382 7.29 -1.95 -17.65
CA THR A 382 8.16 -3.08 -17.35
C THR A 382 9.50 -2.60 -16.80
N PHE A 383 9.85 -3.06 -15.61
CA PHE A 383 11.16 -2.86 -15.04
C PHE A 383 11.86 -4.23 -14.87
N GLY A 384 12.91 -4.48 -15.64
CA GLY A 384 13.75 -5.67 -15.48
C GLY A 384 13.15 -7.00 -15.94
N ILE A 385 12.12 -7.01 -16.82
CA ILE A 385 11.63 -8.25 -17.44
C ILE A 385 12.75 -8.92 -18.22
N TYR A 386 12.83 -10.26 -18.14
CA TYR A 386 13.76 -11.04 -18.95
C TYR A 386 13.57 -10.73 -20.42
N ALA A 387 14.66 -10.51 -21.14
CA ALA A 387 14.61 -10.35 -22.60
C ALA A 387 13.98 -11.62 -23.20
N GLY A 388 12.78 -11.48 -23.76
CA GLY A 388 12.02 -12.59 -24.34
C GLY A 388 10.72 -12.95 -23.62
N THR A 389 10.42 -12.36 -22.45
CA THR A 389 9.12 -12.56 -21.80
C THR A 389 8.02 -11.81 -22.56
N ASN A 390 7.01 -12.53 -23.01
CA ASN A 390 5.79 -11.99 -23.59
C ASN A 390 4.72 -11.85 -22.50
N VAL A 391 4.05 -10.71 -22.49
CA VAL A 391 2.92 -10.41 -21.60
C VAL A 391 1.65 -10.34 -22.43
N TYR A 392 0.77 -11.31 -22.26
CA TYR A 392 -0.54 -11.33 -22.94
C TYR A 392 -1.65 -11.06 -21.94
N LEU A 393 -2.61 -10.24 -22.37
CA LEU A 393 -3.92 -10.16 -21.71
C LEU A 393 -4.91 -11.06 -22.47
N GLU A 394 -5.47 -12.02 -21.77
CA GLU A 394 -6.56 -12.87 -22.24
C GLU A 394 -7.91 -12.29 -21.81
N ASP A 395 -8.84 -12.12 -22.77
CA ASP A 395 -10.27 -11.95 -22.50
C ASP A 395 -11.00 -13.26 -22.82
N ASN A 396 -11.29 -14.03 -21.80
CA ASN A 396 -11.97 -15.33 -21.91
C ASN A 396 -13.38 -15.24 -22.51
N VAL A 397 -14.03 -14.07 -22.41
CA VAL A 397 -15.39 -13.87 -22.97
C VAL A 397 -15.32 -13.64 -24.46
N GLN A 398 -14.33 -12.89 -24.93
CA GLN A 398 -14.11 -12.65 -26.36
C GLN A 398 -13.27 -13.76 -27.01
N GLY A 399 -12.54 -14.54 -26.23
CA GLY A 399 -11.60 -15.55 -26.72
C GLY A 399 -10.38 -14.93 -27.42
N THR A 400 -9.93 -13.76 -26.94
CA THR A 400 -8.81 -13.02 -27.56
C THR A 400 -7.60 -12.98 -26.65
N MET A 401 -6.40 -12.95 -27.26
CA MET A 401 -5.11 -12.75 -26.61
C MET A 401 -4.48 -11.50 -27.21
N THR A 402 -4.16 -10.52 -26.35
CA THR A 402 -3.50 -9.27 -26.77
C THR A 402 -2.07 -9.25 -26.21
N LEU A 403 -1.07 -9.13 -27.10
CA LEU A 403 0.33 -8.99 -26.72
C LEU A 403 0.59 -7.55 -26.25
N LEU A 404 0.64 -7.35 -24.94
CA LEU A 404 0.80 -6.03 -24.33
C LEU A 404 2.21 -5.42 -24.55
N ASN A 405 3.20 -6.23 -24.91
CA ASN A 405 4.53 -5.74 -25.31
C ASN A 405 4.50 -4.91 -26.61
N GLU A 406 3.48 -5.09 -27.46
CA GLU A 406 3.37 -4.44 -28.78
C GLU A 406 2.26 -3.38 -28.83
N GLY A 407 1.30 -3.42 -27.90
CA GLY A 407 0.21 -2.47 -27.85
C GLY A 407 -0.78 -2.76 -26.73
N ASP A 408 -1.58 -1.78 -26.40
CA ASP A 408 -2.53 -1.86 -25.31
C ASP A 408 -3.79 -2.64 -25.69
N PHE A 409 -4.43 -3.26 -24.70
CA PHE A 409 -5.76 -3.82 -24.83
C PHE A 409 -6.81 -2.72 -24.63
N GLU A 410 -7.81 -2.65 -25.49
CA GLU A 410 -8.90 -1.67 -25.42
C GLU A 410 -10.26 -2.39 -25.39
N LEU A 411 -11.17 -1.93 -24.53
CA LEU A 411 -12.52 -2.48 -24.42
C LEU A 411 -13.55 -1.42 -24.04
N ASN A 412 -14.71 -1.47 -24.74
CA ASN A 412 -15.97 -0.87 -24.27
C ASN A 412 -16.85 -2.00 -23.74
N PRO A 413 -17.05 -2.13 -22.42
CA PRO A 413 -17.82 -3.24 -21.87
C PRO A 413 -19.31 -3.06 -22.10
N GLU A 414 -20.00 -4.07 -22.64
CA GLU A 414 -21.47 -4.07 -22.83
C GLU A 414 -22.25 -4.27 -21.51
N SER A 415 -21.57 -4.77 -20.47
CA SER A 415 -22.13 -5.00 -19.12
C SER A 415 -21.12 -4.60 -18.06
N ILE A 416 -21.58 -4.39 -16.82
CA ILE A 416 -20.71 -4.11 -15.67
C ILE A 416 -19.67 -5.22 -15.53
N LEU A 417 -18.42 -4.80 -15.35
CA LEU A 417 -17.30 -5.67 -15.00
C LEU A 417 -17.01 -5.52 -13.50
N SER A 418 -16.97 -6.62 -12.75
CA SER A 418 -16.69 -6.60 -11.31
C SER A 418 -16.22 -7.95 -10.76
N GLU A 419 -16.08 -8.98 -11.61
CA GLU A 419 -15.80 -10.34 -11.15
C GLU A 419 -14.46 -10.85 -11.72
N ALA A 420 -13.76 -11.67 -10.93
CA ALA A 420 -12.62 -12.42 -11.42
C ALA A 420 -13.06 -13.51 -12.41
N GLY A 421 -12.16 -13.87 -13.34
CA GLY A 421 -12.35 -15.03 -14.24
C GLY A 421 -12.63 -14.68 -15.69
N ARG A 422 -12.77 -13.39 -16.04
CA ARG A 422 -12.81 -12.95 -17.42
C ARG A 422 -11.42 -12.64 -17.98
N PHE A 423 -10.62 -11.92 -17.22
CA PHE A 423 -9.32 -11.44 -17.68
C PHE A 423 -8.18 -12.16 -16.97
N PHE A 424 -7.14 -12.48 -17.74
CA PHE A 424 -5.93 -13.13 -17.22
C PHE A 424 -4.69 -12.50 -17.86
N ILE A 425 -3.64 -12.33 -17.07
CA ILE A 425 -2.32 -11.96 -17.56
C ILE A 425 -1.47 -13.23 -17.66
N HIS A 426 -0.95 -13.48 -18.86
CA HIS A 426 0.01 -14.56 -19.12
C HIS A 426 1.41 -13.96 -19.25
N LEU A 427 2.36 -14.48 -18.48
CA LEU A 427 3.78 -14.23 -18.68
C LEU A 427 4.40 -15.51 -19.22
N THR A 428 5.01 -15.45 -20.39
CA THR A 428 5.54 -16.64 -21.10
C THR A 428 6.67 -16.28 -22.06
N GLU A 429 7.55 -17.24 -22.34
CA GLU A 429 8.51 -17.14 -23.45
C GLU A 429 7.88 -17.53 -24.79
N ASP A 430 6.73 -18.20 -24.76
CA ASP A 430 6.02 -18.62 -25.98
C ASP A 430 5.39 -17.42 -26.70
N THR A 431 5.45 -17.45 -28.03
CA THR A 431 4.71 -16.50 -28.86
C THR A 431 3.37 -17.10 -29.27
N PHE A 432 2.27 -16.48 -28.84
CA PHE A 432 0.95 -16.78 -29.38
C PHE A 432 0.77 -15.95 -30.66
N SER A 433 0.83 -16.57 -31.85
CA SER A 433 0.57 -15.85 -33.10
C SER A 433 -0.95 -15.77 -33.35
N ASN A 434 -1.44 -14.60 -33.79
CA ASN A 434 -2.85 -14.44 -34.21
C ASN A 434 -3.25 -15.32 -35.44
N GLU A 435 -2.28 -16.04 -36.04
CA GLU A 435 -2.50 -16.95 -37.16
C GLU A 435 -2.44 -18.43 -36.78
N ASP A 436 -1.82 -18.77 -35.66
CA ASP A 436 -2.14 -20.03 -35.04
C ASP A 436 -3.53 -19.83 -34.44
N GLU A 437 -4.56 -20.52 -35.01
CA GLU A 437 -5.73 -20.82 -34.22
C GLU A 437 -5.20 -21.26 -32.85
N VAL A 438 -5.18 -20.32 -31.88
CA VAL A 438 -5.12 -20.71 -30.47
C VAL A 438 -6.12 -21.81 -30.44
N GLU A 439 -5.66 -23.07 -30.22
CA GLU A 439 -6.60 -24.14 -30.07
C GLU A 439 -7.47 -23.71 -28.87
N THR A 440 -8.50 -22.92 -29.17
CA THR A 440 -9.58 -22.44 -28.27
C THR A 440 -10.38 -23.61 -27.72
N ASN A 441 -9.72 -24.72 -27.63
CA ASN A 441 -10.11 -25.97 -27.01
C ASN A 441 -9.81 -26.00 -25.51
N LEU A 442 -9.60 -24.83 -24.87
CA LEU A 442 -9.33 -24.74 -23.44
C LEU A 442 -10.62 -25.03 -22.68
N LEU A 443 -10.74 -26.28 -22.25
CA LEU A 443 -11.64 -26.61 -21.15
C LEU A 443 -11.22 -25.77 -19.96
N ASN A 444 -12.11 -24.94 -19.45
CA ASN A 444 -11.94 -24.24 -18.20
C ASN A 444 -12.99 -24.72 -17.20
N VAL A 445 -12.65 -24.65 -15.91
CA VAL A 445 -13.58 -25.00 -14.84
C VAL A 445 -13.34 -24.09 -13.65
N PHE A 446 -14.41 -23.50 -13.16
CA PHE A 446 -14.37 -22.64 -11.97
C PHE A 446 -15.68 -22.74 -11.19
N LYS A 447 -15.66 -22.28 -9.94
CA LYS A 447 -16.82 -22.07 -9.11
C LYS A 447 -16.81 -20.63 -8.61
N ALA A 448 -17.83 -19.86 -9.01
CA ALA A 448 -18.03 -18.51 -8.48
C ALA A 448 -18.62 -18.59 -7.05
N ASP A 449 -18.17 -17.72 -6.16
CA ASP A 449 -18.54 -17.73 -4.73
C ASP A 449 -20.04 -17.53 -4.47
N TYR A 450 -20.74 -16.87 -5.39
CA TYR A 450 -22.15 -16.44 -5.21
C TYR A 450 -23.17 -17.42 -5.74
N ASN A 451 -22.75 -18.53 -6.35
CA ASN A 451 -23.68 -19.50 -6.89
C ASN A 451 -23.35 -20.92 -6.44
N ASN A 452 -24.36 -21.81 -6.45
CA ASN A 452 -24.21 -23.21 -6.11
C ASN A 452 -23.88 -24.08 -7.34
N PHE A 453 -23.05 -23.58 -8.25
CA PHE A 453 -22.71 -24.28 -9.48
C PHE A 453 -21.20 -24.25 -9.75
N ILE A 454 -20.65 -25.37 -10.20
CA ILE A 454 -19.37 -25.43 -10.90
C ILE A 454 -19.65 -25.17 -12.37
N THR A 455 -18.98 -24.17 -12.96
CA THR A 455 -19.09 -23.82 -14.37
C THR A 455 -17.96 -24.45 -15.16
N ILE A 456 -18.27 -25.10 -16.27
CA ILE A 456 -17.31 -25.66 -17.22
C ILE A 456 -17.52 -24.99 -18.57
N GLU A 457 -16.48 -24.45 -19.13
CA GLU A 457 -16.43 -23.72 -20.40
C GLU A 457 -15.51 -24.40 -21.41
N GLY A 458 -15.63 -24.03 -22.68
CA GLY A 458 -14.85 -24.61 -23.76
C GLY A 458 -15.37 -25.97 -24.25
N LEU A 459 -16.56 -26.39 -23.83
CA LEU A 459 -17.14 -27.70 -24.18
C LEU A 459 -17.47 -27.82 -25.68
N ALA A 460 -17.95 -26.74 -26.32
CA ALA A 460 -18.30 -26.74 -27.74
C ALA A 460 -17.09 -26.98 -28.67
N MET A 461 -15.91 -26.70 -28.17
CA MET A 461 -14.63 -26.87 -28.87
C MET A 461 -14.05 -28.27 -28.74
N GLN A 462 -14.67 -29.13 -27.93
CA GLN A 462 -14.19 -30.49 -27.70
C GLN A 462 -14.68 -31.44 -28.80
N SER A 463 -13.86 -32.40 -29.19
CA SER A 463 -14.18 -33.40 -30.21
C SER A 463 -15.26 -34.40 -29.78
N GLY A 464 -15.76 -34.32 -28.56
CA GLY A 464 -16.77 -35.22 -28.00
C GLY A 464 -17.13 -34.84 -26.56
N ASN A 465 -17.87 -35.71 -25.90
CA ASN A 465 -18.27 -35.48 -24.50
C ASN A 465 -17.06 -35.39 -23.57
N THR A 466 -17.18 -34.47 -22.59
CA THR A 466 -16.19 -34.26 -21.52
C THR A 466 -16.64 -35.01 -20.25
N ASN A 467 -15.84 -35.94 -19.77
CA ASN A 467 -16.05 -36.60 -18.52
C ASN A 467 -15.55 -35.73 -17.37
N VAL A 468 -16.41 -35.49 -16.39
CA VAL A 468 -16.12 -34.67 -15.20
C VAL A 468 -16.16 -35.56 -13.98
N LYS A 469 -15.10 -35.51 -13.17
CA LYS A 469 -15.02 -36.19 -11.89
C LYS A 469 -14.57 -35.25 -10.80
N LEU A 470 -15.26 -35.24 -9.67
CA LEU A 470 -14.92 -34.47 -8.49
C LEU A 470 -14.46 -35.39 -7.37
N TYR A 471 -13.33 -35.08 -6.78
CA TYR A 471 -12.72 -35.89 -5.71
C TYR A 471 -12.55 -35.05 -4.44
N GLY A 472 -12.80 -35.61 -3.28
CA GLY A 472 -12.33 -35.05 -2.02
C GLY A 472 -10.81 -35.19 -1.87
N LEU A 473 -10.20 -34.43 -0.94
CA LEU A 473 -8.74 -34.43 -0.70
C LEU A 473 -8.13 -35.82 -0.42
N LEU A 474 -8.93 -36.77 0.10
CA LEU A 474 -8.50 -38.15 0.33
C LEU A 474 -8.67 -39.06 -0.90
N GLY A 475 -8.93 -38.49 -2.08
CA GLY A 475 -9.10 -39.23 -3.34
C GLY A 475 -10.45 -39.94 -3.50
N ARG A 476 -11.42 -39.74 -2.58
CA ARG A 476 -12.77 -40.30 -2.72
C ARG A 476 -13.51 -39.56 -3.83
N GLU A 477 -14.02 -40.29 -4.82
CA GLU A 477 -14.92 -39.74 -5.85
C GLU A 477 -16.27 -39.31 -5.22
N ILE A 478 -16.61 -38.03 -5.41
CA ILE A 478 -17.82 -37.38 -4.87
C ILE A 478 -18.89 -37.30 -5.96
N LEU A 479 -18.47 -36.98 -7.21
CA LEU A 479 -19.35 -36.83 -8.34
C LEU A 479 -18.65 -37.33 -9.60
N SER A 480 -19.41 -37.94 -10.50
CA SER A 480 -18.97 -38.31 -11.85
C SER A 480 -20.11 -38.03 -12.81
N THR A 481 -19.85 -37.27 -13.87
CA THR A 481 -20.84 -36.96 -14.91
C THR A 481 -20.16 -36.80 -16.25
N SER A 482 -20.95 -36.77 -17.34
CA SER A 482 -20.44 -36.50 -18.68
C SER A 482 -21.25 -35.37 -19.29
N LEU A 483 -20.54 -34.34 -19.75
CA LEU A 483 -21.09 -33.16 -20.40
C LEU A 483 -20.93 -33.30 -21.91
N ASN A 484 -21.97 -32.90 -22.66
CA ASN A 484 -21.91 -32.89 -24.13
C ASN A 484 -21.25 -31.60 -24.65
N ASN A 485 -20.92 -31.58 -25.92
CA ASN A 485 -20.30 -30.44 -26.60
C ASN A 485 -21.29 -29.60 -27.42
N LEU A 486 -22.60 -29.68 -27.11
CA LEU A 486 -23.62 -28.92 -27.84
C LEU A 486 -23.69 -27.44 -27.47
N THR A 487 -23.22 -27.11 -26.23
CA THR A 487 -23.11 -25.75 -25.75
C THR A 487 -21.70 -25.54 -25.20
N ASN A 488 -21.17 -24.32 -25.35
CA ASN A 488 -19.82 -23.99 -24.89
C ASN A 488 -19.69 -24.06 -23.35
N THR A 489 -20.74 -23.65 -22.65
CA THR A 489 -20.76 -23.57 -21.18
C THR A 489 -21.85 -24.49 -20.62
N GLN A 490 -21.52 -25.28 -19.60
CA GLN A 490 -22.47 -26.06 -18.80
C GLN A 490 -22.11 -25.97 -17.31
N THR A 491 -23.11 -26.18 -16.46
CA THR A 491 -22.95 -26.06 -15.01
C THR A 491 -23.29 -27.36 -14.30
N ILE A 492 -22.66 -27.61 -13.16
CA ILE A 492 -22.93 -28.75 -12.27
C ILE A 492 -23.32 -28.16 -10.90
N SER A 493 -24.51 -28.54 -10.39
CA SER A 493 -24.96 -28.08 -9.07
C SER A 493 -24.08 -28.63 -7.95
N THR A 494 -23.74 -27.76 -6.99
CA THR A 494 -23.00 -28.10 -5.76
C THR A 494 -23.90 -28.19 -4.51
N GLU A 495 -25.20 -28.01 -4.63
CA GLU A 495 -26.14 -27.98 -3.47
C GLU A 495 -26.10 -29.21 -2.57
N THR A 496 -25.74 -30.36 -3.13
CA THR A 496 -25.64 -31.62 -2.37
C THR A 496 -24.21 -31.97 -1.94
N ILE A 497 -23.26 -31.09 -2.25
CA ILE A 497 -21.84 -31.29 -1.95
C ILE A 497 -21.50 -30.50 -0.68
N ALA A 498 -20.88 -31.13 0.30
CA ALA A 498 -20.50 -30.48 1.53
C ALA A 498 -19.46 -29.37 1.27
N THR A 499 -19.46 -28.31 2.08
CA THR A 499 -18.43 -27.29 2.10
C THR A 499 -17.05 -27.91 2.27
N GLY A 500 -16.08 -27.54 1.44
CA GLY A 500 -14.74 -28.12 1.51
C GLY A 500 -13.93 -27.91 0.25
N VAL A 501 -12.69 -28.41 0.30
CA VAL A 501 -11.76 -28.38 -0.83
C VAL A 501 -11.85 -29.67 -1.62
N TYR A 502 -11.93 -29.54 -2.94
CA TYR A 502 -12.11 -30.63 -3.89
C TYR A 502 -11.14 -30.55 -5.04
N VAL A 503 -10.84 -31.66 -5.66
CA VAL A 503 -10.09 -31.73 -6.92
C VAL A 503 -11.04 -32.17 -8.02
N ILE A 504 -11.24 -31.30 -9.02
CA ILE A 504 -12.01 -31.65 -10.22
C ILE A 504 -11.09 -32.12 -11.32
N LYS A 505 -11.48 -33.18 -12.02
CA LYS A 505 -10.79 -33.68 -13.20
C LYS A 505 -11.75 -33.73 -14.36
N LEU A 506 -11.39 -33.00 -15.43
CA LEU A 506 -12.07 -33.00 -16.72
C LEU A 506 -11.25 -33.84 -17.70
N GLN A 507 -11.91 -34.69 -18.48
CA GLN A 507 -11.26 -35.46 -19.53
C GLN A 507 -12.08 -35.41 -20.81
N SER A 508 -11.51 -34.86 -21.87
CA SER A 508 -12.07 -34.85 -23.22
C SER A 508 -11.06 -35.45 -24.20
N GLY A 509 -11.40 -36.63 -24.76
CA GLY A 509 -10.46 -37.37 -25.59
C GLY A 509 -9.15 -37.68 -24.83
N ASN A 510 -8.03 -37.25 -25.38
CA ASN A 510 -6.71 -37.44 -24.76
C ASN A 510 -6.32 -36.29 -23.79
N ARG A 511 -7.14 -35.26 -23.68
CA ARG A 511 -6.86 -34.10 -22.81
C ARG A 511 -7.41 -34.32 -21.42
N VAL A 512 -6.64 -33.90 -20.43
CA VAL A 512 -7.01 -33.97 -19.00
C VAL A 512 -6.69 -32.62 -18.37
N LEU A 513 -7.72 -31.96 -17.82
CA LEU A 513 -7.57 -30.81 -16.94
C LEU A 513 -7.85 -31.23 -15.50
N THR A 514 -6.99 -30.86 -14.58
CA THR A 514 -7.20 -31.11 -13.15
C THR A 514 -7.07 -29.77 -12.42
N LYS A 515 -8.07 -29.42 -11.60
CA LYS A 515 -8.10 -28.16 -10.87
C LYS A 515 -8.61 -28.36 -9.45
N LYS A 516 -8.12 -27.61 -8.48
CA LYS A 516 -8.62 -27.53 -7.12
C LYS A 516 -9.79 -26.55 -7.08
N LEU A 517 -10.88 -26.89 -6.42
CA LEU A 517 -12.06 -26.05 -6.23
C LEU A 517 -12.42 -25.97 -4.76
N ILE A 518 -12.87 -24.80 -4.32
CA ILE A 518 -13.46 -24.60 -2.99
C ILE A 518 -14.98 -24.53 -3.15
N ILE A 519 -15.70 -25.37 -2.41
CA ILE A 519 -17.17 -25.37 -2.34
C ILE A 519 -17.53 -24.83 -0.96
N LYS A 520 -18.17 -23.66 -0.94
CA LYS A 520 -18.64 -22.97 0.27
C LYS A 520 -20.11 -23.19 0.48
#